data_3125740f8545391fe89d4c44266f31c5
#
_entry.id   3125740f8545391fe89d4c44266f31c5
#
_cell.length_a   1.000
_cell.length_b   1.000
_cell.length_c   1.000
_cell.angle_alpha   90.00
_cell.angle_beta   90.00
_cell.angle_gamma   90.00
#
_symmetry.space_group_name_H-M   'P 1'
#
loop_
_entity.id
_entity.type
_entity.pdbx_description
1 polymer ?
#
loop_
_entity_poly.entity_id
_entity_poly.type
_entity_poly.pdbx_seq_one_letter_code
_entity_poly.pdbx_strand_id
1 'polypeptide(L)'
;MTLILGREVGASERDRPSQNIVRQPTERLAYIDNIRWTMIILVLSMHASDTYSPFGNWYFTDRGQAAMGTILTFGIYQSFLQAFFMALLFFISGYFATSSLDRKGGARFAKDRFIRLGLPTLLYMLVIGPLTQYFLSHTWGTGGFVHQWFVHLFDGEWLSNSGPMWFCAALLIFSLAYAWLSPWIRANRTTEPQLPGDAAISVFILLMAGATFVTRIVLPEGVSILNMHPGDFPQYILMFGAGVAASRGRWLEQFPVRFASRWCFVALGSSMLLLAALLIMRYVLHSNVDYEGGFSVASGIRSLWEAFVCIGMSLGLIALYRQFFNWQGRAAKFLSENAFAVYLFHPPVLIALAIAFRSLGAPPLVKAGILTVAAAIATYAASAVVLRKIPLLRQIL
;
A
#
# COMPACT_ATOMS: atom_id res chain seq x y z
N MET A 1 -45.32 5.15 -77.53
CA MET A 1 -46.47 5.94 -77.06
C MET A 1 -46.86 5.38 -75.67
N THR A 2 -46.98 6.21 -74.73
CA THR A 2 -47.47 6.09 -73.34
C THR A 2 -46.39 5.86 -72.29
N LEU A 3 -45.99 6.98 -71.67
CA LEU A 3 -45.30 7.14 -70.39
C LEU A 3 -46.13 6.55 -69.23
N ILE A 4 -45.49 5.88 -68.26
CA ILE A 4 -45.99 5.78 -66.92
C ILE A 4 -44.82 6.11 -65.97
N LEU A 5 -45.01 7.21 -65.24
CA LEU A 5 -44.19 7.69 -64.12
C LEU A 5 -44.38 6.79 -62.90
N GLY A 6 -43.31 6.19 -62.42
CA GLY A 6 -43.25 5.49 -61.12
C GLY A 6 -42.67 6.41 -60.05
N ARG A 7 -43.45 6.77 -59.06
CA ARG A 7 -43.11 7.54 -57.87
C ARG A 7 -42.21 6.71 -56.98
N GLU A 8 -41.02 7.22 -56.70
CA GLU A 8 -40.20 6.72 -55.59
C GLU A 8 -40.78 7.15 -54.23
N VAL A 9 -41.17 6.15 -53.44
CA VAL A 9 -41.59 6.33 -52.05
C VAL A 9 -40.38 6.32 -51.21
N GLY A 10 -40.14 7.43 -50.48
CA GLY A 10 -39.02 7.59 -49.56
C GLY A 10 -38.97 6.50 -48.45
N ALA A 11 -37.89 5.80 -48.39
CA ALA A 11 -37.61 4.87 -47.32
C ALA A 11 -37.38 5.64 -46.01
N SER A 12 -38.22 5.36 -45.02
CA SER A 12 -38.19 5.88 -43.66
C SER A 12 -36.88 5.57 -42.95
N GLU A 13 -36.27 6.61 -42.46
CA GLU A 13 -35.02 6.63 -41.65
C GLU A 13 -35.25 6.15 -40.20
N ARG A 14 -35.95 5.04 -39.99
CA ARG A 14 -36.35 4.54 -38.68
C ARG A 14 -36.02 3.07 -38.46
N ASP A 15 -34.81 2.65 -38.74
CA ASP A 15 -34.30 1.36 -38.21
C ASP A 15 -32.78 1.33 -38.23
N ARG A 16 -32.16 2.22 -37.43
CA ARG A 16 -30.81 1.94 -36.95
C ARG A 16 -30.95 1.09 -35.69
N PRO A 17 -30.53 -0.16 -35.67
CA PRO A 17 -30.49 -0.92 -34.43
C PRO A 17 -29.55 -0.17 -33.46
N SER A 18 -30.12 0.25 -32.33
CA SER A 18 -29.34 0.73 -31.19
C SER A 18 -28.31 -0.36 -30.89
N GLN A 19 -27.04 -0.09 -31.20
CA GLN A 19 -25.95 -0.92 -30.72
C GLN A 19 -25.99 -0.88 -29.19
N ASN A 20 -26.65 -1.85 -28.61
CA ASN A 20 -26.47 -2.20 -27.22
C ASN A 20 -24.97 -2.49 -27.05
N ILE A 21 -24.22 -1.50 -26.61
CA ILE A 21 -22.87 -1.68 -26.07
C ILE A 21 -23.07 -2.57 -24.84
N VAL A 22 -23.04 -3.86 -25.05
CA VAL A 22 -22.90 -4.85 -23.98
C VAL A 22 -21.57 -4.51 -23.31
N ARG A 23 -21.65 -3.75 -22.21
CA ARG A 23 -20.48 -3.51 -21.34
C ARG A 23 -20.04 -4.88 -20.87
N GLN A 24 -18.97 -5.39 -21.48
CA GLN A 24 -18.33 -6.61 -20.99
C GLN A 24 -18.05 -6.43 -19.50
N PRO A 25 -18.33 -7.44 -18.66
CA PRO A 25 -17.92 -7.42 -17.27
C PRO A 25 -16.43 -7.07 -17.25
N THR A 26 -16.05 -6.07 -16.48
CA THR A 26 -14.62 -5.74 -16.30
C THR A 26 -13.90 -7.02 -15.90
N GLU A 27 -13.07 -7.56 -16.79
CA GLU A 27 -12.27 -8.74 -16.49
C GLU A 27 -11.52 -8.50 -15.17
N ARG A 28 -11.70 -9.42 -14.26
CA ARG A 28 -11.02 -9.38 -12.96
C ARG A 28 -9.53 -9.46 -13.22
N LEU A 29 -8.80 -8.41 -12.90
CA LEU A 29 -7.35 -8.34 -13.09
C LEU A 29 -6.65 -9.24 -12.05
N ALA A 30 -6.54 -10.53 -12.37
CA ALA A 30 -6.02 -11.55 -11.46
C ALA A 30 -4.62 -11.21 -10.94
N TYR A 31 -3.77 -10.64 -11.79
CA TYR A 31 -2.43 -10.22 -11.38
C TYR A 31 -2.43 -9.11 -10.32
N ILE A 32 -3.42 -8.21 -10.32
CA ILE A 32 -3.53 -7.18 -9.29
C ILE A 32 -3.92 -7.78 -7.94
N ASP A 33 -4.83 -8.74 -7.94
CA ASP A 33 -5.18 -9.48 -6.73
C ASP A 33 -3.96 -10.24 -6.19
N ASN A 34 -3.13 -10.79 -7.09
CA ASN A 34 -1.89 -11.47 -6.72
C ASN A 34 -0.84 -10.50 -6.17
N ILE A 35 -0.70 -9.30 -6.72
CA ILE A 35 0.15 -8.25 -6.13
C ILE A 35 -0.34 -7.92 -4.71
N ARG A 36 -1.65 -7.72 -4.50
CA ARG A 36 -2.19 -7.33 -3.19
C ARG A 36 -1.84 -8.32 -2.09
N TRP A 37 -2.12 -9.62 -2.27
CA TRP A 37 -1.79 -10.57 -1.20
C TRP A 37 -0.29 -10.72 -1.00
N THR A 38 0.53 -10.58 -2.05
CA THR A 38 1.99 -10.55 -1.91
C THR A 38 2.44 -9.35 -1.06
N MET A 39 1.91 -8.16 -1.31
CA MET A 39 2.22 -6.97 -0.49
C MET A 39 1.82 -7.20 0.98
N ILE A 40 0.70 -7.87 1.25
CA ILE A 40 0.32 -8.20 2.64
C ILE A 40 1.32 -9.15 3.30
N ILE A 41 1.85 -10.15 2.59
CA ILE A 41 2.93 -10.99 3.12
C ILE A 41 4.19 -10.16 3.40
N LEU A 42 4.52 -9.20 2.53
CA LEU A 42 5.64 -8.28 2.77
C LEU A 42 5.40 -7.38 3.99
N VAL A 43 4.16 -6.98 4.26
CA VAL A 43 3.80 -6.27 5.52
C VAL A 43 4.09 -7.15 6.74
N LEU A 44 3.69 -8.41 6.70
CA LEU A 44 4.03 -9.34 7.79
C LEU A 44 5.54 -9.49 7.98
N SER A 45 6.28 -9.61 6.89
CA SER A 45 7.74 -9.73 6.94
C SER A 45 8.43 -8.46 7.46
N MET A 46 7.86 -7.29 7.16
CA MET A 46 8.32 -6.02 7.71
C MET A 46 8.19 -6.01 9.24
N HIS A 47 7.01 -6.32 9.76
CA HIS A 47 6.76 -6.33 11.20
C HIS A 47 7.48 -7.49 11.92
N ALA A 48 7.71 -8.62 11.27
CA ALA A 48 8.59 -9.66 11.78
C ALA A 48 10.05 -9.18 11.86
N SER A 49 10.48 -8.37 10.89
CA SER A 49 11.80 -7.73 10.94
C SER A 49 11.87 -6.68 12.04
N ASP A 50 10.85 -5.85 12.23
CA ASP A 50 10.77 -4.86 13.32
C ASP A 50 10.91 -5.50 14.70
N THR A 51 10.43 -6.74 14.86
CA THR A 51 10.55 -7.49 16.12
C THR A 51 11.99 -7.78 16.50
N TYR A 52 12.88 -8.08 15.54
CA TYR A 52 14.25 -8.54 15.79
C TYR A 52 15.34 -7.56 15.35
N SER A 53 15.01 -6.52 14.58
CA SER A 53 15.97 -5.52 14.12
C SER A 53 16.16 -4.41 15.16
N PRO A 54 17.30 -3.68 15.13
CA PRO A 54 17.48 -2.48 15.94
C PRO A 54 16.62 -1.30 15.44
N PHE A 55 16.00 -1.42 14.27
CA PHE A 55 15.20 -0.40 13.61
C PHE A 55 13.71 -0.64 13.81
N GLY A 56 12.92 0.41 13.57
CA GLY A 56 11.46 0.35 13.66
C GLY A 56 10.92 0.41 15.09
N ASN A 57 9.63 0.64 15.18
CA ASN A 57 8.87 0.65 16.43
C ASN A 57 7.68 -0.30 16.29
N TRP A 58 7.67 -1.35 17.09
CA TRP A 58 6.64 -2.38 17.07
C TRP A 58 6.18 -2.73 18.48
N TYR A 59 5.00 -3.26 18.64
CA TYR A 59 4.39 -3.59 19.94
C TYR A 59 5.20 -4.55 20.81
N PHE A 60 6.00 -5.42 20.18
CA PHE A 60 6.88 -6.34 20.85
C PHE A 60 8.19 -6.43 20.12
N THR A 61 9.30 -6.33 20.84
CA THR A 61 10.65 -6.44 20.30
C THR A 61 11.46 -7.44 21.10
N ASP A 62 12.21 -8.29 20.40
CA ASP A 62 13.15 -9.26 20.96
C ASP A 62 14.54 -8.97 20.38
N ARG A 63 15.07 -7.79 20.72
CA ARG A 63 16.33 -7.25 20.22
C ARG A 63 17.49 -7.79 21.01
N GLY A 64 18.27 -8.69 20.39
CA GLY A 64 19.55 -9.15 20.90
C GLY A 64 20.73 -8.36 20.31
N GLN A 65 21.95 -8.70 20.76
CA GLN A 65 23.15 -8.21 20.10
C GLN A 65 23.22 -8.79 18.68
N ALA A 66 23.39 -7.92 17.70
CA ALA A 66 23.49 -8.32 16.29
C ALA A 66 24.82 -7.83 15.70
N ALA A 67 25.46 -8.70 14.91
CA ALA A 67 26.64 -8.31 14.13
C ALA A 67 26.28 -7.21 13.12
N MET A 68 27.25 -6.36 12.76
CA MET A 68 27.06 -5.26 11.82
C MET A 68 26.41 -5.72 10.50
N GLY A 69 26.80 -6.88 9.96
CA GLY A 69 26.20 -7.43 8.74
C GLY A 69 24.70 -7.72 8.89
N THR A 70 24.26 -8.20 10.06
CA THR A 70 22.83 -8.41 10.37
C THR A 70 22.07 -7.08 10.43
N ILE A 71 22.65 -6.07 11.09
CA ILE A 71 22.09 -4.73 11.19
C ILE A 71 21.90 -4.10 9.79
N LEU A 72 22.95 -4.15 8.97
CA LEU A 72 22.90 -3.65 7.60
C LEU A 72 21.85 -4.38 6.75
N THR A 73 21.77 -5.72 6.89
CA THR A 73 20.77 -6.51 6.13
C THR A 73 19.34 -6.09 6.49
N PHE A 74 19.03 -5.94 7.78
CA PHE A 74 17.71 -5.42 8.20
C PHE A 74 17.47 -4.00 7.68
N GLY A 75 18.43 -3.10 7.84
CA GLY A 75 18.30 -1.70 7.39
C GLY A 75 18.03 -1.59 5.89
N ILE A 76 18.81 -2.33 5.08
CA ILE A 76 18.60 -2.36 3.61
C ILE A 76 17.25 -2.95 3.27
N TYR A 77 16.87 -4.08 3.87
CA TYR A 77 15.62 -4.76 3.60
C TYR A 77 14.41 -3.89 3.94
N GLN A 78 14.36 -3.35 5.16
CA GLN A 78 13.26 -2.54 5.64
C GLN A 78 13.13 -1.24 4.84
N SER A 79 14.24 -0.52 4.59
CA SER A 79 14.23 0.69 3.78
C SER A 79 13.78 0.42 2.35
N PHE A 80 14.24 -0.68 1.74
CA PHE A 80 13.85 -1.05 0.38
C PHE A 80 12.37 -1.38 0.28
N LEU A 81 11.80 -2.13 1.23
CA LEU A 81 10.37 -2.41 1.26
C LEU A 81 9.56 -1.12 1.45
N GLN A 82 9.93 -0.30 2.43
CA GLN A 82 9.22 0.94 2.75
C GLN A 82 9.15 1.87 1.54
N ALA A 83 10.19 1.90 0.72
CA ALA A 83 10.25 2.76 -0.45
C ALA A 83 9.17 2.48 -1.50
N PHE A 84 8.56 1.29 -1.58
CA PHE A 84 7.61 1.01 -2.67
C PHE A 84 6.31 0.31 -2.26
N PHE A 85 6.30 -0.60 -1.25
CA PHE A 85 5.19 -1.55 -1.08
C PHE A 85 3.86 -0.86 -0.72
N MET A 86 3.87 0.13 0.18
CA MET A 86 2.67 0.88 0.54
C MET A 86 2.25 1.83 -0.58
N ALA A 87 3.20 2.47 -1.23
CA ALA A 87 2.95 3.36 -2.35
C ALA A 87 2.29 2.63 -3.54
N LEU A 88 2.73 1.39 -3.84
CA LEU A 88 2.10 0.54 -4.84
C LEU A 88 0.64 0.20 -4.47
N LEU A 89 0.36 -0.06 -3.20
CA LEU A 89 -1.02 -0.29 -2.73
C LEU A 89 -1.89 0.97 -2.85
N PHE A 90 -1.34 2.17 -2.60
CA PHE A 90 -2.03 3.43 -2.87
C PHE A 90 -2.31 3.63 -4.35
N PHE A 91 -1.36 3.35 -5.24
CA PHE A 91 -1.55 3.38 -6.69
C PHE A 91 -2.69 2.45 -7.14
N ILE A 92 -2.65 1.19 -6.73
CA ILE A 92 -3.70 0.21 -7.02
C ILE A 92 -5.06 0.68 -6.50
N SER A 93 -5.09 1.27 -5.31
CA SER A 93 -6.32 1.76 -4.71
C SER A 93 -6.89 2.97 -5.46
N GLY A 94 -6.06 3.90 -5.91
CA GLY A 94 -6.42 5.02 -6.78
C GLY A 94 -6.98 4.55 -8.11
N TYR A 95 -6.35 3.54 -8.72
CA TYR A 95 -6.81 2.93 -9.96
C TYR A 95 -8.27 2.43 -9.86
N PHE A 96 -8.60 1.68 -8.81
CA PHE A 96 -9.95 1.16 -8.62
C PHE A 96 -10.94 2.16 -8.02
N ALA A 97 -10.48 3.23 -7.37
CA ALA A 97 -11.35 4.27 -6.84
C ALA A 97 -12.15 4.96 -7.95
N THR A 98 -11.52 5.18 -9.10
CA THR A 98 -12.10 5.84 -10.26
C THR A 98 -13.35 5.13 -10.76
N SER A 99 -13.21 3.87 -11.16
CA SER A 99 -14.33 3.06 -11.68
C SER A 99 -15.42 2.81 -10.63
N SER A 100 -15.02 2.70 -9.36
CA SER A 100 -15.97 2.53 -8.25
C SER A 100 -16.81 3.79 -8.02
N LEU A 101 -16.18 4.97 -8.05
CA LEU A 101 -16.89 6.27 -7.92
C LEU A 101 -17.83 6.52 -9.10
N ASP A 102 -17.39 6.25 -10.32
CA ASP A 102 -18.18 6.42 -11.54
C ASP A 102 -19.44 5.56 -11.56
N ARG A 103 -19.32 4.32 -11.04
CA ARG A 103 -20.45 3.38 -11.01
C ARG A 103 -21.43 3.66 -9.90
N LYS A 104 -20.96 4.10 -8.72
CA LYS A 104 -21.79 4.18 -7.50
C LYS A 104 -22.30 5.59 -7.19
N GLY A 105 -21.64 6.64 -7.71
CA GLY A 105 -21.83 8.02 -7.30
C GLY A 105 -21.19 8.33 -5.93
N GLY A 106 -21.06 9.63 -5.63
CA GLY A 106 -20.25 10.11 -4.49
C GLY A 106 -20.72 9.59 -3.13
N ALA A 107 -21.99 9.72 -2.80
CA ALA A 107 -22.52 9.36 -1.48
C ALA A 107 -22.41 7.84 -1.20
N ARG A 108 -22.77 7.00 -2.17
CA ARG A 108 -22.68 5.54 -2.03
C ARG A 108 -21.24 5.08 -2.00
N PHE A 109 -20.36 5.71 -2.79
CA PHE A 109 -18.93 5.45 -2.76
C PHE A 109 -18.35 5.77 -1.37
N ALA A 110 -18.64 6.95 -0.81
CA ALA A 110 -18.15 7.36 0.50
C ALA A 110 -18.63 6.41 1.61
N LYS A 111 -19.91 6.03 1.60
CA LYS A 111 -20.46 5.04 2.54
C LYS A 111 -19.73 3.71 2.45
N ASP A 112 -19.54 3.19 1.23
CA ASP A 112 -18.85 1.90 1.03
C ASP A 112 -17.37 1.96 1.48
N ARG A 113 -16.69 3.11 1.25
CA ARG A 113 -15.31 3.31 1.73
C ARG A 113 -15.26 3.37 3.25
N PHE A 114 -16.19 4.07 3.88
CA PHE A 114 -16.25 4.12 5.34
C PHE A 114 -16.49 2.72 5.94
N ILE A 115 -17.41 1.93 5.41
CA ILE A 115 -17.68 0.57 5.90
C ILE A 115 -16.44 -0.33 5.74
N ARG A 116 -15.75 -0.26 4.58
CA ARG A 116 -14.63 -1.17 4.28
C ARG A 116 -13.27 -0.74 4.83
N LEU A 117 -13.08 0.52 5.11
CA LEU A 117 -11.81 1.05 5.61
C LEU A 117 -11.96 1.65 7.01
N GLY A 118 -13.00 2.45 7.23
CA GLY A 118 -13.23 3.13 8.52
C GLY A 118 -13.61 2.17 9.64
N LEU A 119 -14.62 1.30 9.43
CA LEU A 119 -15.02 0.37 10.48
C LEU A 119 -13.93 -0.61 10.90
N PRO A 120 -13.15 -1.25 9.99
CA PRO A 120 -12.01 -2.06 10.40
C PRO A 120 -10.94 -1.28 11.16
N THR A 121 -10.67 -0.03 10.75
CA THR A 121 -9.74 0.85 11.46
C THR A 121 -10.23 1.13 12.88
N LEU A 122 -11.50 1.51 13.04
CA LEU A 122 -12.10 1.73 14.37
C LEU A 122 -12.10 0.44 15.21
N LEU A 123 -12.42 -0.71 14.62
CA LEU A 123 -12.35 -2.00 15.31
C LEU A 123 -10.93 -2.28 15.82
N TYR A 124 -9.93 -1.98 15.02
CA TYR A 124 -8.55 -2.14 15.44
C TYR A 124 -8.20 -1.18 16.59
N MET A 125 -8.46 0.11 16.42
CA MET A 125 -8.11 1.16 17.38
C MET A 125 -8.79 0.97 18.73
N LEU A 126 -10.05 0.52 18.70
CA LEU A 126 -10.87 0.43 19.93
C LEU A 126 -10.85 -0.95 20.58
N VAL A 127 -10.52 -2.01 19.84
CA VAL A 127 -10.62 -3.39 20.36
C VAL A 127 -9.32 -4.16 20.15
N ILE A 128 -8.90 -4.40 18.89
CA ILE A 128 -7.79 -5.31 18.60
C ILE A 128 -6.46 -4.79 19.14
N GLY A 129 -6.15 -3.52 18.91
CA GLY A 129 -4.95 -2.86 19.41
C GLY A 129 -4.86 -2.91 20.94
N PRO A 130 -5.87 -2.38 21.68
CA PRO A 130 -5.97 -2.47 23.12
C PRO A 130 -5.80 -3.88 23.70
N LEU A 131 -6.52 -4.87 23.16
CA LEU A 131 -6.38 -6.27 23.58
C LEU A 131 -4.95 -6.79 23.34
N THR A 132 -4.36 -6.45 22.20
CA THR A 132 -2.99 -6.85 21.85
C THR A 132 -1.98 -6.25 22.82
N GLN A 133 -2.09 -4.97 23.11
CA GLN A 133 -1.19 -4.26 24.03
C GLN A 133 -1.31 -4.76 25.45
N TYR A 134 -2.51 -4.98 25.94
CA TYR A 134 -2.75 -5.42 27.31
C TYR A 134 -2.33 -6.88 27.55
N PHE A 135 -2.81 -7.80 26.72
CA PHE A 135 -2.63 -9.23 26.98
C PHE A 135 -1.35 -9.85 26.39
N LEU A 136 -0.79 -9.26 25.33
CA LEU A 136 0.37 -9.84 24.66
C LEU A 136 1.66 -9.05 24.92
N SER A 137 1.66 -7.76 24.66
CA SER A 137 2.89 -6.96 24.82
C SER A 137 3.06 -6.36 26.22
N HIS A 138 2.03 -6.39 27.04
CA HIS A 138 2.02 -5.79 28.39
C HIS A 138 2.54 -4.34 28.41
N THR A 139 2.26 -3.57 27.37
CA THR A 139 2.70 -2.18 27.24
C THR A 139 1.78 -1.20 27.96
N TRP A 140 0.61 -1.63 28.41
CA TRP A 140 -0.28 -0.85 29.26
C TRP A 140 0.07 -1.04 30.75
N GLY A 141 -0.21 0.01 31.55
CA GLY A 141 0.15 0.05 32.97
C GLY A 141 -0.51 -1.02 33.83
N THR A 142 -0.17 -1.00 35.12
CA THR A 142 -0.68 -1.93 36.13
C THR A 142 -2.12 -1.57 36.53
N GLY A 143 -3.09 -2.28 36.01
CA GLY A 143 -4.52 -2.10 36.29
C GLY A 143 -5.36 -3.11 35.55
N GLY A 144 -6.63 -3.24 35.90
CA GLY A 144 -7.55 -4.10 35.17
C GLY A 144 -7.77 -3.59 33.72
N PHE A 145 -7.92 -4.51 32.76
CA PHE A 145 -8.12 -4.19 31.33
C PHE A 145 -9.21 -3.13 31.12
N VAL A 146 -10.35 -3.27 31.79
CA VAL A 146 -11.49 -2.35 31.63
C VAL A 146 -11.13 -0.93 32.04
N HIS A 147 -10.41 -0.76 33.18
CA HIS A 147 -9.96 0.56 33.63
C HIS A 147 -8.99 1.18 32.61
N GLN A 148 -7.96 0.45 32.17
CA GLN A 148 -6.99 0.92 31.19
C GLN A 148 -7.63 1.22 29.83
N TRP A 149 -8.63 0.44 29.44
CA TRP A 149 -9.37 0.68 28.20
C TRP A 149 -10.20 1.97 28.26
N PHE A 150 -10.85 2.26 29.38
CA PHE A 150 -11.54 3.55 29.59
C PHE A 150 -10.58 4.73 29.60
N VAL A 151 -9.42 4.62 30.27
CA VAL A 151 -8.37 5.65 30.23
C VAL A 151 -7.95 5.92 28.78
N HIS A 152 -7.62 4.88 28.05
CA HIS A 152 -7.25 4.97 26.63
C HIS A 152 -8.30 5.68 25.75
N LEU A 153 -9.59 5.46 26.05
CA LEU A 153 -10.69 6.14 25.32
C LEU A 153 -10.79 7.62 25.70
N PHE A 154 -10.74 7.95 26.99
CA PHE A 154 -10.97 9.33 27.48
C PHE A 154 -9.76 10.23 27.24
N ASP A 155 -8.55 9.72 27.30
CA ASP A 155 -7.32 10.47 27.04
C ASP A 155 -7.07 10.68 25.54
N GLY A 156 -7.87 10.06 24.68
CA GLY A 156 -7.75 10.20 23.22
C GLY A 156 -6.56 9.43 22.61
N GLU A 157 -5.84 8.64 23.39
CA GLU A 157 -4.69 7.85 22.91
C GLU A 157 -5.05 6.87 21.78
N TRP A 158 -6.31 6.41 21.76
CA TRP A 158 -6.82 5.53 20.72
C TRP A 158 -6.67 6.13 19.31
N LEU A 159 -6.68 7.46 19.16
CA LEU A 159 -6.49 8.13 17.88
C LEU A 159 -5.10 7.85 17.30
N SER A 160 -4.09 7.68 18.14
CA SER A 160 -2.72 7.35 17.73
C SER A 160 -2.44 5.85 17.70
N ASN A 161 -3.43 5.00 18.04
CA ASN A 161 -3.26 3.54 18.12
C ASN A 161 -3.87 2.80 16.93
N SER A 162 -3.72 3.33 15.74
CA SER A 162 -4.22 2.68 14.52
C SER A 162 -3.40 1.45 14.08
N GLY A 163 -2.21 1.25 14.66
CA GLY A 163 -1.31 0.16 14.28
C GLY A 163 -1.13 0.09 12.76
N PRO A 164 -1.13 -1.11 12.16
CA PRO A 164 -1.01 -1.23 10.71
C PRO A 164 -2.20 -0.65 9.94
N MET A 165 -3.34 -0.38 10.60
CA MET A 165 -4.53 0.18 9.95
C MET A 165 -4.40 1.66 9.58
N TRP A 166 -3.26 2.31 9.89
CA TRP A 166 -2.96 3.66 9.42
C TRP A 166 -3.12 3.79 7.90
N PHE A 167 -2.77 2.74 7.14
CA PHE A 167 -2.96 2.71 5.69
C PHE A 167 -4.44 2.81 5.30
N CYS A 168 -5.33 2.07 5.98
CA CYS A 168 -6.77 2.13 5.72
C CYS A 168 -7.34 3.51 6.06
N ALA A 169 -6.88 4.14 7.15
CA ALA A 169 -7.27 5.49 7.52
C ALA A 169 -6.82 6.51 6.47
N ALA A 170 -5.56 6.47 6.05
CA ALA A 170 -5.03 7.34 4.99
C ALA A 170 -5.76 7.11 3.65
N LEU A 171 -6.00 5.85 3.29
CA LEU A 171 -6.73 5.52 2.07
C LEU A 171 -8.20 5.98 2.10
N LEU A 172 -8.84 5.94 3.27
CA LEU A 172 -10.18 6.52 3.45
C LEU A 172 -10.15 8.02 3.17
N ILE A 173 -9.19 8.74 3.79
CA ILE A 173 -9.01 10.18 3.57
C ILE A 173 -8.80 10.48 2.08
N PHE A 174 -7.88 9.77 1.41
CA PHE A 174 -7.59 10.00 -0.01
C PHE A 174 -8.79 9.67 -0.90
N SER A 175 -9.55 8.61 -0.57
CA SER A 175 -10.76 8.24 -1.32
C SER A 175 -11.85 9.29 -1.19
N LEU A 176 -12.07 9.83 0.01
CA LEU A 176 -13.07 10.88 0.26
C LEU A 176 -12.65 12.21 -0.39
N ALA A 177 -11.39 12.60 -0.27
CA ALA A 177 -10.83 13.76 -0.95
C ALA A 177 -10.98 13.64 -2.47
N TYR A 178 -10.68 12.47 -3.04
CA TYR A 178 -10.91 12.23 -4.47
C TYR A 178 -12.37 12.32 -4.86
N ALA A 179 -13.29 11.76 -4.07
CA ALA A 179 -14.72 11.85 -4.35
C ALA A 179 -15.20 13.30 -4.34
N TRP A 180 -14.71 14.10 -3.39
CA TRP A 180 -15.02 15.54 -3.29
C TRP A 180 -14.44 16.35 -4.44
N LEU A 181 -13.18 16.11 -4.83
CA LEU A 181 -12.49 16.83 -5.91
C LEU A 181 -12.92 16.36 -7.31
N SER A 182 -13.50 15.17 -7.45
CA SER A 182 -13.76 14.54 -8.74
C SER A 182 -14.63 15.33 -9.69
N PRO A 183 -15.70 16.08 -9.27
CA PRO A 183 -16.47 16.90 -10.18
C PRO A 183 -15.62 18.01 -10.81
N TRP A 184 -14.74 18.61 -10.02
CA TRP A 184 -13.86 19.68 -10.46
C TRP A 184 -12.76 19.19 -11.41
N ILE A 185 -12.15 18.03 -11.08
CA ILE A 185 -11.18 17.38 -11.94
C ILE A 185 -11.80 17.03 -13.31
N ARG A 186 -13.06 16.57 -13.34
CA ARG A 186 -13.76 16.22 -14.58
C ARG A 186 -14.10 17.47 -15.41
N ALA A 187 -14.57 18.54 -14.77
CA ALA A 187 -14.94 19.78 -15.45
C ALA A 187 -13.75 20.45 -16.16
N ASN A 188 -12.56 20.36 -15.57
CA ASN A 188 -11.36 20.98 -16.10
C ASN A 188 -10.54 20.07 -17.03
N ARG A 189 -11.05 18.90 -17.38
CA ARG A 189 -10.32 17.91 -18.16
C ARG A 189 -10.69 17.98 -19.63
N THR A 190 -9.70 18.25 -20.47
CA THR A 190 -9.86 18.35 -21.92
C THR A 190 -9.51 17.06 -22.67
N THR A 191 -8.61 16.24 -22.12
CA THR A 191 -8.12 15.01 -22.76
C THR A 191 -7.94 13.87 -21.77
N GLU A 192 -8.00 12.62 -22.24
CA GLU A 192 -7.64 11.45 -21.45
C GLU A 192 -6.12 11.38 -21.22
N PRO A 193 -5.64 10.96 -20.02
CA PRO A 193 -4.22 10.87 -19.75
C PRO A 193 -3.55 9.87 -20.68
N GLN A 194 -2.60 10.35 -21.46
CA GLN A 194 -1.78 9.48 -22.28
C GLN A 194 -0.83 8.64 -21.44
N LEU A 195 -0.39 7.52 -22.01
CA LEU A 195 0.63 6.67 -21.38
C LEU A 195 1.92 7.49 -21.20
N PRO A 196 2.46 7.58 -19.94
CA PRO A 196 3.67 8.36 -19.71
C PRO A 196 4.89 7.73 -20.38
N GLY A 197 5.65 8.55 -21.12
CA GLY A 197 6.96 8.20 -21.61
C GLY A 197 8.07 8.46 -20.59
N ASP A 198 9.33 8.24 -20.99
CA ASP A 198 10.50 8.37 -20.11
C ASP A 198 10.62 9.74 -19.46
N ALA A 199 10.41 10.81 -20.21
CA ALA A 199 10.47 12.17 -19.69
C ALA A 199 9.42 12.41 -18.60
N ALA A 200 8.19 11.94 -18.80
CA ALA A 200 7.13 12.08 -17.81
C ALA A 200 7.43 11.27 -16.54
N ILE A 201 7.96 10.05 -16.66
CA ILE A 201 8.39 9.23 -15.51
C ILE A 201 9.54 9.92 -14.77
N SER A 202 10.54 10.44 -15.48
CA SER A 202 11.67 11.16 -14.85
C SER A 202 11.21 12.41 -14.10
N VAL A 203 10.34 13.22 -14.70
CA VAL A 203 9.75 14.40 -14.04
C VAL A 203 8.93 13.97 -12.80
N PHE A 204 8.16 12.89 -12.89
CA PHE A 204 7.37 12.39 -11.78
C PHE A 204 8.24 11.90 -10.61
N ILE A 205 9.37 11.23 -10.90
CA ILE A 205 10.38 10.84 -9.89
C ILE A 205 10.96 12.09 -9.21
N LEU A 206 11.34 13.09 -9.99
CA LEU A 206 11.92 14.34 -9.43
C LEU A 206 10.90 15.11 -8.59
N LEU A 207 9.65 15.20 -9.03
CA LEU A 207 8.56 15.81 -8.25
C LEU A 207 8.32 15.05 -6.94
N MET A 208 8.31 13.72 -6.98
CA MET A 208 8.14 12.88 -5.79
C MET A 208 9.32 13.08 -4.82
N ALA A 209 10.54 13.01 -5.31
CA ALA A 209 11.74 13.23 -4.52
C ALA A 209 11.76 14.62 -3.89
N GLY A 210 11.47 15.65 -4.69
CA GLY A 210 11.43 17.04 -4.21
C GLY A 210 10.35 17.27 -3.16
N ALA A 211 9.14 16.77 -3.39
CA ALA A 211 8.04 16.89 -2.44
C ALA A 211 8.35 16.16 -1.12
N THR A 212 8.92 14.94 -1.19
CA THR A 212 9.33 14.16 -0.01
C THR A 212 10.45 14.88 0.74
N PHE A 213 11.47 15.38 0.04
CA PHE A 213 12.57 16.12 0.63
C PHE A 213 12.06 17.37 1.38
N VAL A 214 11.24 18.19 0.71
CA VAL A 214 10.68 19.43 1.30
C VAL A 214 9.83 19.11 2.54
N THR A 215 9.01 18.06 2.47
CA THR A 215 8.21 17.64 3.64
C THR A 215 9.09 17.20 4.80
N ARG A 216 10.15 16.45 4.54
CA ARG A 216 11.08 15.95 5.57
C ARG A 216 12.00 17.02 6.16
N ILE A 217 12.09 18.22 5.57
CA ILE A 217 12.74 19.34 6.24
C ILE A 217 12.00 19.71 7.55
N VAL A 218 10.67 19.66 7.54
CA VAL A 218 9.82 20.05 8.69
C VAL A 218 9.32 18.82 9.46
N LEU A 219 9.04 17.71 8.78
CA LEU A 219 8.49 16.49 9.33
C LEU A 219 9.41 15.30 8.96
N PRO A 220 10.54 15.13 9.68
CA PRO A 220 11.45 14.00 9.47
C PRO A 220 10.75 12.64 9.57
N GLU A 221 11.38 11.58 9.06
CA GLU A 221 10.80 10.23 9.02
C GLU A 221 10.35 9.70 10.39
N GLY A 222 11.08 10.03 11.45
CA GLY A 222 10.74 9.64 12.83
C GLY A 222 9.50 10.33 13.41
N VAL A 223 8.96 11.38 12.75
CA VAL A 223 7.77 12.08 13.23
C VAL A 223 6.52 11.28 12.89
N SER A 224 5.71 11.00 13.91
CA SER A 224 4.43 10.31 13.75
C SER A 224 3.28 11.20 14.26
N ILE A 225 2.25 11.36 13.43
CA ILE A 225 1.00 12.06 13.77
C ILE A 225 -0.15 11.07 13.58
N LEU A 226 -0.86 10.74 14.65
CA LEU A 226 -1.94 9.75 14.65
C LEU A 226 -1.48 8.38 14.07
N ASN A 227 -0.26 7.98 14.41
CA ASN A 227 0.42 6.79 13.89
C ASN A 227 0.65 6.78 12.36
N MET A 228 0.66 7.95 11.76
CA MET A 228 1.01 8.15 10.34
C MET A 228 2.34 8.90 10.27
N HIS A 229 3.17 8.54 9.30
CA HIS A 229 4.46 9.20 9.05
C HIS A 229 4.32 10.24 7.92
N PRO A 230 4.07 11.52 8.24
CA PRO A 230 3.80 12.54 7.22
C PRO A 230 4.93 12.74 6.23
N GLY A 231 6.17 12.43 6.63
CA GLY A 231 7.35 12.47 5.76
C GLY A 231 7.24 11.60 4.51
N ASP A 232 6.38 10.57 4.53
CA ASP A 232 6.16 9.65 3.41
C ASP A 232 4.89 9.98 2.60
N PHE A 233 4.03 10.87 3.10
CA PHE A 233 2.74 11.17 2.48
C PHE A 233 2.82 11.75 1.06
N PRO A 234 3.82 12.58 0.70
CA PRO A 234 3.96 13.04 -0.68
C PRO A 234 4.01 11.88 -1.69
N GLN A 235 4.76 10.82 -1.36
CA GLN A 235 4.85 9.62 -2.18
C GLN A 235 3.48 8.91 -2.29
N TYR A 236 2.75 8.77 -1.20
CA TYR A 236 1.45 8.08 -1.18
C TYR A 236 0.37 8.87 -1.93
N ILE A 237 0.33 10.19 -1.77
CA ILE A 237 -0.61 11.08 -2.47
C ILE A 237 -0.35 11.04 -3.98
N LEU A 238 0.92 11.18 -4.38
CA LEU A 238 1.30 11.16 -5.79
C LEU A 238 0.99 9.80 -6.43
N MET A 239 1.28 8.70 -5.74
CA MET A 239 0.98 7.36 -6.25
C MET A 239 -0.52 7.08 -6.33
N PHE A 240 -1.32 7.52 -5.36
CA PHE A 240 -2.78 7.43 -5.45
C PHE A 240 -3.30 8.24 -6.65
N GLY A 241 -2.83 9.47 -6.84
CA GLY A 241 -3.15 10.32 -7.98
C GLY A 241 -2.74 9.71 -9.34
N ALA A 242 -1.53 9.12 -9.40
CA ALA A 242 -1.06 8.37 -10.56
C ALA A 242 -1.97 7.17 -10.86
N GLY A 243 -2.45 6.46 -9.83
CA GLY A 243 -3.44 5.38 -9.97
C GLY A 243 -4.76 5.87 -10.59
N VAL A 244 -5.27 7.02 -10.14
CA VAL A 244 -6.46 7.66 -10.72
C VAL A 244 -6.24 8.00 -12.20
N ALA A 245 -5.09 8.59 -12.55
CA ALA A 245 -4.72 8.90 -13.93
C ALA A 245 -4.58 7.62 -14.78
N ALA A 246 -3.92 6.61 -14.25
CA ALA A 246 -3.71 5.30 -14.89
C ALA A 246 -5.04 4.60 -15.23
N SER A 247 -6.04 4.71 -14.34
CA SER A 247 -7.38 4.16 -14.59
C SER A 247 -8.07 4.88 -15.75
N ARG A 248 -7.96 6.19 -15.83
CA ARG A 248 -8.55 6.99 -16.90
C ARG A 248 -7.86 6.74 -18.26
N GLY A 249 -6.52 6.67 -18.26
CA GLY A 249 -5.73 6.40 -19.45
C GLY A 249 -5.58 4.92 -19.80
N ARG A 250 -6.17 4.00 -19.01
CA ARG A 250 -6.04 2.54 -19.19
C ARG A 250 -4.59 2.07 -19.25
N TRP A 251 -3.70 2.68 -18.47
CA TRP A 251 -2.25 2.45 -18.56
C TRP A 251 -1.87 1.00 -18.23
N LEU A 252 -2.56 0.36 -17.29
CA LEU A 252 -2.26 -1.02 -16.89
C LEU A 252 -2.41 -2.03 -18.04
N GLU A 253 -3.22 -1.72 -19.04
CA GLU A 253 -3.42 -2.54 -20.21
C GLU A 253 -2.36 -2.26 -21.30
N GLN A 254 -1.85 -1.02 -21.34
CA GLN A 254 -1.04 -0.50 -22.45
C GLN A 254 0.47 -0.54 -22.17
N PHE A 255 0.92 -0.53 -20.90
CA PHE A 255 2.36 -0.48 -20.59
C PHE A 255 3.13 -1.62 -21.25
N PRO A 256 4.14 -1.32 -22.09
CA PRO A 256 5.02 -2.34 -22.64
C PRO A 256 5.87 -2.96 -21.53
N VAL A 257 5.96 -4.30 -21.51
CA VAL A 257 6.77 -5.00 -20.49
C VAL A 257 8.23 -4.54 -20.53
N ARG A 258 8.81 -4.36 -21.71
CA ARG A 258 10.19 -3.88 -21.86
C ARG A 258 10.42 -2.51 -21.24
N PHE A 259 9.45 -1.61 -21.36
CA PHE A 259 9.51 -0.28 -20.74
C PHE A 259 9.53 -0.39 -19.21
N ALA A 260 8.59 -1.13 -18.65
CA ALA A 260 8.48 -1.33 -17.21
C ALA A 260 9.70 -2.05 -16.61
N SER A 261 10.22 -3.10 -17.30
CA SER A 261 11.42 -3.80 -16.87
C SER A 261 12.66 -2.91 -16.89
N ARG A 262 12.81 -2.05 -17.91
CA ARG A 262 13.92 -1.10 -17.97
C ARG A 262 13.91 -0.16 -16.76
N TRP A 263 12.77 0.44 -16.41
CA TRP A 263 12.64 1.29 -15.23
C TRP A 263 12.89 0.54 -13.91
N CYS A 264 12.49 -0.73 -13.83
CA CYS A 264 12.83 -1.60 -12.71
C CYS A 264 14.35 -1.79 -12.57
N PHE A 265 15.06 -2.08 -13.67
CA PHE A 265 16.52 -2.20 -13.64
C PHE A 265 17.22 -0.88 -13.34
N VAL A 266 16.72 0.26 -13.85
CA VAL A 266 17.20 1.59 -13.50
C VAL A 266 17.04 1.85 -12.00
N ALA A 267 15.88 1.50 -11.42
CA ALA A 267 15.64 1.64 -9.99
C ALA A 267 16.58 0.76 -9.15
N LEU A 268 16.77 -0.50 -9.52
CA LEU A 268 17.70 -1.39 -8.82
C LEU A 268 19.15 -0.92 -8.94
N GLY A 269 19.59 -0.49 -10.12
CA GLY A 269 20.93 0.05 -10.34
C GLY A 269 21.16 1.36 -9.58
N SER A 270 20.21 2.30 -9.63
CA SER A 270 20.30 3.54 -8.86
C SER A 270 20.29 3.28 -7.35
N SER A 271 19.54 2.27 -6.90
CA SER A 271 19.53 1.85 -5.49
C SER A 271 20.91 1.43 -5.01
N MET A 272 21.65 0.66 -5.80
CA MET A 272 23.00 0.25 -5.45
C MET A 272 23.95 1.45 -5.39
N LEU A 273 23.87 2.36 -6.35
CA LEU A 273 24.71 3.57 -6.41
C LEU A 273 24.42 4.53 -5.24
N LEU A 274 23.16 4.82 -4.99
CA LEU A 274 22.77 5.75 -3.93
C LEU A 274 23.02 5.16 -2.53
N LEU A 275 22.82 3.85 -2.36
CA LEU A 275 23.20 3.16 -1.14
C LEU A 275 24.72 3.21 -0.92
N ALA A 276 25.52 2.94 -1.96
CA ALA A 276 26.98 3.08 -1.88
C ALA A 276 27.39 4.51 -1.51
N ALA A 277 26.75 5.53 -2.07
CA ALA A 277 27.01 6.92 -1.72
C ALA A 277 26.73 7.21 -0.24
N LEU A 278 25.59 6.73 0.31
CA LEU A 278 25.25 6.87 1.73
C LEU A 278 26.26 6.15 2.64
N LEU A 279 26.69 4.94 2.27
CA LEU A 279 27.70 4.19 3.03
C LEU A 279 29.07 4.89 3.00
N ILE A 280 29.49 5.42 1.85
CA ILE A 280 30.73 6.22 1.73
C ILE A 280 30.64 7.47 2.62
N MET A 281 29.53 8.22 2.58
CA MET A 281 29.33 9.38 3.43
C MET A 281 29.45 8.99 4.92
N ARG A 282 28.83 7.90 5.34
CA ARG A 282 28.81 7.46 6.73
C ARG A 282 30.17 6.94 7.21
N TYR A 283 30.79 6.03 6.46
CA TYR A 283 31.92 5.26 6.94
C TYR A 283 33.29 5.77 6.44
N VAL A 284 33.35 6.40 5.26
CA VAL A 284 34.59 6.92 4.70
C VAL A 284 34.78 8.39 5.03
N LEU A 285 33.73 9.18 4.87
CA LEU A 285 33.78 10.64 5.14
C LEU A 285 33.44 10.96 6.60
N HIS A 286 33.12 9.97 7.42
CA HIS A 286 32.75 10.10 8.83
C HIS A 286 31.71 11.21 9.09
N SER A 287 30.83 11.48 8.12
CA SER A 287 29.83 12.50 8.24
C SER A 287 28.69 12.03 9.14
N ASN A 288 28.44 12.77 10.22
CA ASN A 288 27.26 12.59 11.09
C ASN A 288 26.01 13.24 10.45
N VAL A 289 25.76 12.92 9.18
CA VAL A 289 24.67 13.55 8.44
C VAL A 289 23.40 12.73 8.70
N ASP A 290 22.37 13.44 9.16
CA ASP A 290 21.04 12.87 9.27
C ASP A 290 20.43 12.70 7.86
N TYR A 291 20.08 11.47 7.51
CA TYR A 291 19.42 11.12 6.25
C TYR A 291 17.91 10.90 6.45
N GLU A 292 17.41 10.96 7.68
CA GLU A 292 15.99 10.80 8.00
C GLU A 292 15.19 12.08 7.77
N GLY A 293 15.87 13.23 7.71
CA GLY A 293 15.22 14.52 7.47
C GLY A 293 16.17 15.71 7.44
N GLY A 294 15.59 16.90 7.60
CA GLY A 294 16.33 18.16 7.58
C GLY A 294 16.85 18.57 6.20
N PHE A 295 17.45 19.76 6.13
CA PHE A 295 18.02 20.32 4.90
C PHE A 295 19.46 19.82 4.71
N SER A 296 19.60 18.57 4.26
CA SER A 296 20.89 17.92 4.05
C SER A 296 20.97 17.22 2.69
N VAL A 297 22.19 17.11 2.15
CA VAL A 297 22.45 16.37 0.90
C VAL A 297 22.05 14.90 1.06
N ALA A 298 22.29 14.30 2.22
CA ALA A 298 21.94 12.92 2.48
C ALA A 298 20.43 12.67 2.48
N SER A 299 19.63 13.58 3.07
CA SER A 299 18.17 13.54 3.01
C SER A 299 17.66 13.69 1.56
N GLY A 300 18.29 14.56 0.75
CA GLY A 300 18.01 14.70 -0.67
C GLY A 300 18.31 13.42 -1.48
N ILE A 301 19.49 12.82 -1.26
CA ILE A 301 19.89 11.55 -1.89
C ILE A 301 18.89 10.44 -1.51
N ARG A 302 18.50 10.35 -0.24
CA ARG A 302 17.54 9.34 0.22
C ARG A 302 16.17 9.54 -0.41
N SER A 303 15.65 10.77 -0.45
CA SER A 303 14.37 11.08 -1.07
C SER A 303 14.35 10.73 -2.57
N LEU A 304 15.46 10.98 -3.26
CA LEU A 304 15.63 10.62 -4.67
C LEU A 304 15.68 9.09 -4.85
N TRP A 305 16.43 8.40 -4.00
CA TRP A 305 16.51 6.95 -3.99
C TRP A 305 15.14 6.29 -3.79
N GLU A 306 14.38 6.74 -2.79
CA GLU A 306 13.04 6.22 -2.52
C GLU A 306 12.09 6.43 -3.70
N ALA A 307 12.14 7.60 -4.37
CA ALA A 307 11.32 7.87 -5.54
C ALA A 307 11.67 6.95 -6.73
N PHE A 308 12.95 6.69 -6.97
CA PHE A 308 13.39 5.74 -8.00
C PHE A 308 12.92 4.32 -7.69
N VAL A 309 13.11 3.85 -6.46
CA VAL A 309 12.67 2.52 -6.02
C VAL A 309 11.15 2.42 -6.10
N CYS A 310 10.42 3.43 -5.63
CA CYS A 310 8.96 3.47 -5.67
C CYS A 310 8.42 3.24 -7.08
N ILE A 311 8.86 4.06 -8.02
CA ILE A 311 8.34 4.02 -9.40
C ILE A 311 8.83 2.79 -10.15
N GLY A 312 10.13 2.51 -10.09
CA GLY A 312 10.71 1.38 -10.83
C GLY A 312 10.19 0.04 -10.36
N MET A 313 10.12 -0.17 -9.03
CA MET A 313 9.56 -1.41 -8.48
C MET A 313 8.06 -1.53 -8.76
N SER A 314 7.29 -0.45 -8.67
CA SER A 314 5.86 -0.48 -9.01
C SER A 314 5.62 -0.88 -10.45
N LEU A 315 6.32 -0.27 -11.40
CA LEU A 315 6.24 -0.61 -12.83
C LEU A 315 6.70 -2.05 -13.08
N GLY A 316 7.85 -2.44 -12.51
CA GLY A 316 8.42 -3.77 -12.66
C GLY A 316 7.51 -4.87 -12.12
N LEU A 317 6.96 -4.70 -10.91
CA LEU A 317 6.04 -5.67 -10.32
C LEU A 317 4.74 -5.78 -11.10
N ILE A 318 4.14 -4.66 -11.54
CA ILE A 318 2.94 -4.68 -12.36
C ILE A 318 3.21 -5.47 -13.66
N ALA A 319 4.33 -5.22 -14.34
CA ALA A 319 4.69 -5.92 -15.58
C ALA A 319 4.96 -7.41 -15.32
N LEU A 320 5.74 -7.74 -14.30
CA LEU A 320 6.07 -9.11 -13.90
C LEU A 320 4.81 -9.92 -13.60
N TYR A 321 3.93 -9.37 -12.76
CA TYR A 321 2.70 -10.07 -12.37
C TYR A 321 1.71 -10.17 -13.52
N ARG A 322 1.61 -9.16 -14.38
CA ARG A 322 0.78 -9.23 -15.59
C ARG A 322 1.26 -10.31 -16.54
N GLN A 323 2.58 -10.50 -16.68
CA GLN A 323 3.15 -11.45 -17.61
C GLN A 323 3.11 -12.89 -17.08
N PHE A 324 3.44 -13.11 -15.80
CA PHE A 324 3.67 -14.45 -15.27
C PHE A 324 2.61 -14.90 -14.25
N PHE A 325 1.88 -13.98 -13.64
CA PHE A 325 0.94 -14.26 -12.55
C PHE A 325 -0.48 -13.73 -12.82
N ASN A 326 -0.86 -13.61 -14.10
CA ASN A 326 -2.23 -13.21 -14.48
C ASN A 326 -3.18 -14.42 -14.51
N TRP A 327 -3.10 -15.24 -13.48
CA TRP A 327 -3.97 -16.40 -13.28
C TRP A 327 -4.30 -16.57 -11.80
N GLN A 328 -5.41 -17.22 -11.50
CA GLN A 328 -5.81 -17.54 -10.15
C GLN A 328 -6.18 -19.03 -10.01
N GLY A 329 -5.18 -19.83 -9.59
CA GLY A 329 -5.44 -21.18 -9.07
C GLY A 329 -6.09 -21.13 -7.69
N ARG A 330 -6.46 -22.28 -7.15
CA ARG A 330 -7.14 -22.40 -5.83
C ARG A 330 -6.38 -21.70 -4.70
N ALA A 331 -5.05 -21.84 -4.65
CA ALA A 331 -4.20 -21.22 -3.65
C ALA A 331 -4.18 -19.69 -3.77
N ALA A 332 -3.94 -19.15 -4.97
CA ALA A 332 -3.90 -17.70 -5.20
C ALA A 332 -5.27 -17.05 -4.91
N LYS A 333 -6.36 -17.71 -5.27
CA LYS A 333 -7.72 -17.28 -4.92
C LYS A 333 -7.93 -17.24 -3.42
N PHE A 334 -7.53 -18.31 -2.71
CA PHE A 334 -7.61 -18.38 -1.24
C PHE A 334 -6.82 -17.25 -0.57
N LEU A 335 -5.57 -17.01 -1.00
CA LEU A 335 -4.73 -15.94 -0.49
C LEU A 335 -5.35 -14.56 -0.74
N SER A 336 -5.82 -14.31 -1.96
CA SER A 336 -6.47 -13.05 -2.34
C SER A 336 -7.74 -12.76 -1.54
N GLU A 337 -8.60 -13.76 -1.34
CA GLU A 337 -9.86 -13.60 -0.62
C GLU A 337 -9.66 -13.37 0.89
N ASN A 338 -8.57 -13.81 1.46
CA ASN A 338 -8.26 -13.67 2.88
C ASN A 338 -7.27 -12.52 3.18
N ALA A 339 -6.67 -11.90 2.17
CA ALA A 339 -5.60 -10.92 2.34
C ALA A 339 -5.96 -9.76 3.28
N PHE A 340 -7.19 -9.23 3.20
CA PHE A 340 -7.60 -8.12 4.06
C PHE A 340 -7.81 -8.55 5.52
N ALA A 341 -8.36 -9.73 5.75
CA ALA A 341 -8.47 -10.30 7.09
C ALA A 341 -7.09 -10.54 7.72
N VAL A 342 -6.15 -11.07 6.93
CA VAL A 342 -4.76 -11.24 7.35
C VAL A 342 -4.14 -9.89 7.70
N TYR A 343 -4.34 -8.87 6.88
CA TYR A 343 -3.86 -7.52 7.16
C TYR A 343 -4.40 -6.95 8.47
N LEU A 344 -5.67 -7.18 8.78
CA LEU A 344 -6.29 -6.66 10.01
C LEU A 344 -5.82 -7.40 11.27
N PHE A 345 -5.65 -8.72 11.19
CA PHE A 345 -5.45 -9.58 12.37
C PHE A 345 -4.01 -10.10 12.55
N HIS A 346 -3.07 -9.77 11.63
CA HIS A 346 -1.71 -10.26 11.80
C HIS A 346 -0.98 -9.75 13.07
N PRO A 347 -1.23 -8.52 13.61
CA PRO A 347 -0.44 -8.07 14.75
C PRO A 347 -0.57 -8.98 15.97
N PRO A 348 -1.77 -9.30 16.49
CA PRO A 348 -1.86 -10.18 17.65
C PRO A 348 -1.28 -11.56 17.39
N VAL A 349 -1.46 -12.11 16.18
CA VAL A 349 -0.92 -13.43 15.82
C VAL A 349 0.61 -13.41 15.75
N LEU A 350 1.17 -12.38 15.09
CA LEU A 350 2.62 -12.23 14.95
C LEU A 350 3.27 -12.04 16.32
N ILE A 351 2.70 -11.19 17.21
CA ILE A 351 3.24 -10.94 18.54
C ILE A 351 3.17 -12.20 19.40
N ALA A 352 2.04 -12.92 19.39
CA ALA A 352 1.91 -14.17 20.13
C ALA A 352 2.96 -15.21 19.71
N LEU A 353 3.20 -15.35 18.40
CA LEU A 353 4.25 -16.22 17.88
C LEU A 353 5.65 -15.73 18.21
N ALA A 354 5.90 -14.41 18.17
CA ALA A 354 7.19 -13.84 18.53
C ALA A 354 7.52 -14.13 20.00
N ILE A 355 6.54 -14.02 20.89
CA ILE A 355 6.68 -14.38 22.30
C ILE A 355 6.96 -15.87 22.46
N ALA A 356 6.24 -16.74 21.75
CA ALA A 356 6.46 -18.17 21.76
C ALA A 356 7.87 -18.56 21.25
N PHE A 357 8.41 -17.82 20.28
CA PHE A 357 9.74 -18.03 19.72
C PHE A 357 10.88 -17.34 20.49
N ARG A 358 10.58 -16.68 21.61
CA ARG A 358 11.59 -15.95 22.38
C ARG A 358 12.76 -16.81 22.79
N SER A 359 12.52 -18.05 23.19
CA SER A 359 13.55 -19.02 23.61
C SER A 359 14.27 -19.70 22.43
N LEU A 360 13.88 -19.43 21.19
CA LEU A 360 14.54 -20.04 20.02
C LEU A 360 15.97 -19.52 19.87
N GLY A 361 16.95 -20.40 19.99
CA GLY A 361 18.37 -20.10 19.85
C GLY A 361 18.81 -19.96 18.39
N ALA A 362 18.22 -19.01 17.64
CA ALA A 362 18.54 -18.79 16.23
C ALA A 362 18.95 -17.33 15.97
N PRO A 363 19.76 -17.07 14.93
CA PRO A 363 20.13 -15.70 14.54
C PRO A 363 18.89 -14.83 14.23
N PRO A 364 18.96 -13.49 14.48
CA PRO A 364 17.80 -12.59 14.30
C PRO A 364 17.15 -12.64 12.90
N LEU A 365 17.95 -12.72 11.82
CA LEU A 365 17.43 -12.85 10.45
C LEU A 365 16.65 -14.15 10.25
N VAL A 366 17.13 -15.25 10.82
CA VAL A 366 16.45 -16.56 10.74
C VAL A 366 15.16 -16.53 11.54
N LYS A 367 15.17 -15.94 12.76
CA LYS A 367 13.98 -15.74 13.58
C LYS A 367 12.93 -14.92 12.81
N ALA A 368 13.32 -13.82 12.16
CA ALA A 368 12.42 -12.98 11.37
C ALA A 368 11.80 -13.77 10.20
N GLY A 369 12.59 -14.57 9.51
CA GLY A 369 12.10 -15.43 8.42
C GLY A 369 11.09 -16.49 8.92
N ILE A 370 11.44 -17.21 9.99
CA ILE A 370 10.54 -18.21 10.62
C ILE A 370 9.25 -17.56 11.09
N LEU A 371 9.35 -16.41 11.79
CA LEU A 371 8.20 -15.67 12.28
C LEU A 371 7.28 -15.22 11.13
N THR A 372 7.85 -14.73 10.02
CA THR A 372 7.09 -14.33 8.84
C THR A 372 6.25 -15.48 8.29
N VAL A 373 6.88 -16.64 8.07
CA VAL A 373 6.21 -17.82 7.52
C VAL A 373 5.15 -18.34 8.49
N ALA A 374 5.50 -18.49 9.77
CA ALA A 374 4.57 -18.97 10.79
C ALA A 374 3.37 -18.03 10.97
N ALA A 375 3.60 -16.71 11.03
CA ALA A 375 2.56 -15.70 11.15
C ALA A 375 1.64 -15.69 9.90
N ALA A 376 2.20 -15.82 8.70
CA ALA A 376 1.41 -15.93 7.48
C ALA A 376 0.51 -17.16 7.55
N ILE A 377 1.06 -18.36 7.78
CA ILE A 377 0.27 -19.60 7.86
C ILE A 377 -0.81 -19.49 8.93
N ALA A 378 -0.45 -19.07 10.15
CA ALA A 378 -1.38 -18.99 11.27
C ALA A 378 -2.51 -17.99 11.02
N THR A 379 -2.20 -16.80 10.47
CA THR A 379 -3.19 -15.75 10.23
C THR A 379 -4.11 -16.12 9.07
N TYR A 380 -3.60 -16.72 7.99
CA TYR A 380 -4.42 -17.23 6.90
C TYR A 380 -5.34 -18.37 7.37
N ALA A 381 -4.84 -19.28 8.18
CA ALA A 381 -5.65 -20.36 8.77
C ALA A 381 -6.74 -19.80 9.69
N ALA A 382 -6.40 -18.86 10.58
CA ALA A 382 -7.36 -18.20 11.46
C ALA A 382 -8.43 -17.44 10.65
N SER A 383 -8.06 -16.75 9.58
CA SER A 383 -8.99 -16.08 8.68
C SER A 383 -10.01 -17.06 8.09
N ALA A 384 -9.53 -18.16 7.53
CA ALA A 384 -10.38 -19.13 6.85
C ALA A 384 -11.32 -19.90 7.82
N VAL A 385 -10.80 -20.27 9.00
CA VAL A 385 -11.53 -21.15 9.94
C VAL A 385 -12.46 -20.37 10.86
N VAL A 386 -12.06 -19.18 11.31
CA VAL A 386 -12.75 -18.43 12.36
C VAL A 386 -13.30 -17.10 11.87
N LEU A 387 -12.42 -16.19 11.40
CA LEU A 387 -12.76 -14.78 11.23
C LEU A 387 -13.89 -14.56 10.21
N ARG A 388 -13.83 -15.24 9.08
CA ARG A 388 -14.86 -15.13 8.03
C ARG A 388 -16.18 -15.81 8.36
N LYS A 389 -16.25 -16.61 9.43
CA LYS A 389 -17.50 -17.23 9.91
C LYS A 389 -18.27 -16.31 10.84
N ILE A 390 -17.64 -15.29 11.41
CA ILE A 390 -18.27 -14.29 12.26
C ILE A 390 -19.11 -13.36 11.38
N PRO A 391 -20.46 -13.29 11.55
CA PRO A 391 -21.33 -12.53 10.63
C PRO A 391 -20.95 -11.05 10.49
N LEU A 392 -20.55 -10.40 11.60
CA LEU A 392 -20.13 -9.01 11.62
C LEU A 392 -18.82 -8.80 10.82
N LEU A 393 -17.84 -9.67 11.00
CA LEU A 393 -16.55 -9.59 10.31
C LEU A 393 -16.69 -9.92 8.82
N ARG A 394 -17.57 -10.86 8.46
CA ARG A 394 -17.83 -11.21 7.06
C ARG A 394 -18.33 -10.05 6.20
N GLN A 395 -19.01 -9.07 6.79
CA GLN A 395 -19.48 -7.88 6.08
C GLN A 395 -18.36 -6.87 5.84
N ILE A 396 -17.30 -6.92 6.64
CA ILE A 396 -16.18 -5.99 6.63
C ILE A 396 -14.98 -6.59 5.87
N LEU A 397 -14.75 -7.88 6.01
CA LEU A 397 -13.69 -8.67 5.40
C LEU A 397 -14.10 -9.22 4.01
#